data_b0412b3a94181f5ed3666680a7ced6ff
#
_entry.id   b0412b3a94181f5ed3666680a7ced6ff
#
_cell.length_a   1.000
_cell.length_b   1.000
_cell.length_c   1.000
_cell.angle_alpha   90.00
_cell.angle_beta   90.00
_cell.angle_gamma   90.00
#
_symmetry.space_group_name_H-M   'P 1'
#
loop_
_entity.id
_entity.type
_entity.pdbx_description
1 polymer ?
#
loop_
_entity_poly.entity_id
_entity_poly.type
_entity_poly.pdbx_seq_one_letter_code
_entity_poly.pdbx_strand_id
1 'polypeptide(L)'
;LQNDFVEPVRPDLVAGATGQTHVKIFCFKSLNYYLKNAKNGKIPLGGVMLLRESLEEIDDFRVKRCRKFELADMFLLVLFGLLSGIKDIEHIAEWAEEAEESIKGLVKFEFGPPSADTILRVFRNVNADKIEKVFIKWAHGIYEKVKIEPDRTIVAIDGKTMCGSNKVTGAKGIHIVSAWADELSLILGQVKTDEKSNEITAIPELLELIDIRGMIITIDAMGCQKKICEKIKEKKADYVLSLKGNQSTTHEAVKDFFSMDEKELTKYGVIKSEKECNPDHGRIENRQYYLCTNLSWLENKDEWPGLKAVAMAREERTVHGKTSTDIRFFLTSLDNIELVKKSIRLHWGIENRLHWCLDMTFNEDYKRHRKDHSPENMTVMRRLALNILRQAEKPENKKQDSLSKRTIWFRENRQFRQTVLRLL
;
A
#
# COMPACT_ATOMS: atom_id res chain seq x y z
N LEU A 1 -26.11 -6.49 18.98
CA LEU A 1 -25.35 -6.04 17.79
C LEU A 1 -24.23 -5.13 18.29
N GLN A 2 -23.31 -5.69 19.06
CA GLN A 2 -22.08 -5.04 19.49
C GLN A 2 -21.01 -5.37 18.47
N ASN A 3 -20.44 -4.33 17.85
CA ASN A 3 -19.22 -4.43 17.08
C ASN A 3 -18.07 -4.78 18.03
N ASP A 4 -17.71 -6.04 18.06
CA ASP A 4 -16.46 -6.47 18.67
C ASP A 4 -15.31 -5.95 17.81
N PHE A 5 -14.77 -4.81 18.19
CA PHE A 5 -13.51 -4.30 17.68
C PHE A 5 -12.42 -5.30 18.07
N VAL A 6 -12.04 -6.14 17.13
CA VAL A 6 -10.81 -6.92 17.22
C VAL A 6 -9.66 -5.93 17.10
N GLU A 7 -8.96 -5.66 18.21
CA GLU A 7 -7.70 -4.92 18.14
C GLU A 7 -6.78 -5.59 17.14
N PRO A 8 -6.30 -4.84 16.12
CA PRO A 8 -5.34 -5.39 15.17
C PRO A 8 -4.06 -5.75 15.90
N VAL A 9 -3.54 -6.93 15.64
CA VAL A 9 -2.27 -7.43 16.17
C VAL A 9 -1.20 -6.38 15.95
N ARG A 10 -0.67 -5.83 17.03
CA ARG A 10 0.47 -4.90 16.97
C ARG A 10 1.64 -5.62 16.31
N PRO A 11 2.24 -5.05 15.26
CA PRO A 11 3.36 -5.67 14.54
C PRO A 11 4.56 -6.01 15.44
N ASP A 12 4.62 -5.39 16.61
CA ASP A 12 5.71 -5.45 17.58
C ASP A 12 5.58 -6.59 18.59
N LEU A 13 4.46 -7.31 18.65
CA LEU A 13 4.23 -8.40 19.63
C LEU A 13 4.46 -9.81 19.10
N VAL A 14 4.91 -9.95 17.85
CA VAL A 14 5.27 -11.26 17.25
C VAL A 14 6.78 -11.50 17.36
N ALA A 15 7.29 -11.51 18.58
CA ALA A 15 8.59 -12.06 18.90
C ALA A 15 8.38 -13.37 19.67
N GLY A 16 8.18 -14.45 18.93
CA GLY A 16 8.08 -15.79 19.56
C GLY A 16 7.41 -16.80 18.67
N ALA A 17 8.09 -17.27 17.68
CA ALA A 17 8.17 -18.60 17.07
C ALA A 17 8.44 -18.52 15.56
N THR A 18 9.65 -18.91 15.17
CA THR A 18 10.06 -19.55 13.91
C THR A 18 9.19 -19.30 12.66
N GLY A 19 9.54 -18.33 11.86
CA GLY A 19 9.00 -18.12 10.52
C GLY A 19 8.80 -16.66 10.08
N GLN A 20 8.34 -15.79 10.94
CA GLN A 20 8.09 -14.37 10.61
C GLN A 20 9.33 -13.47 10.77
N THR A 21 10.32 -13.88 11.51
CA THR A 21 11.60 -13.16 11.68
C THR A 21 12.36 -13.03 10.36
N HIS A 22 12.19 -13.95 9.42
CA HIS A 22 12.92 -13.88 8.14
C HIS A 22 12.41 -12.78 7.20
N VAL A 23 11.10 -12.46 7.15
CA VAL A 23 10.56 -11.45 6.25
C VAL A 23 10.93 -10.03 6.71
N LYS A 24 10.83 -9.74 8.00
CA LYS A 24 11.31 -8.45 8.55
C LYS A 24 12.82 -8.26 8.39
N ILE A 25 13.61 -9.32 8.63
CA ILE A 25 15.06 -9.32 8.48
C ILE A 25 15.46 -9.15 7.00
N PHE A 26 14.68 -9.67 6.04
CA PHE A 26 14.97 -9.56 4.62
C PHE A 26 14.80 -8.13 4.09
N CYS A 27 13.72 -7.45 4.44
CA CYS A 27 13.48 -6.05 4.02
C CYS A 27 14.57 -5.11 4.58
N PHE A 28 14.95 -5.27 5.85
CA PHE A 28 16.02 -4.50 6.46
C PHE A 28 17.42 -4.90 5.94
N LYS A 29 17.66 -6.17 5.60
CA LYS A 29 18.94 -6.59 5.03
C LYS A 29 19.19 -6.02 3.64
N SER A 30 18.18 -5.92 2.79
CA SER A 30 18.33 -5.34 1.46
C SER A 30 18.58 -3.83 1.53
N LEU A 31 17.87 -3.09 2.36
CA LEU A 31 18.14 -1.66 2.56
C LEU A 31 19.52 -1.42 3.19
N ASN A 32 19.88 -2.20 4.19
CA ASN A 32 21.22 -2.15 4.81
C ASN A 32 22.34 -2.54 3.83
N TYR A 33 22.09 -3.51 2.95
CA TYR A 33 23.03 -3.87 1.88
C TYR A 33 23.23 -2.70 0.92
N TYR A 34 22.16 -2.01 0.50
CA TYR A 34 22.24 -0.85 -0.38
C TYR A 34 22.94 0.33 0.28
N LEU A 35 22.55 0.68 1.51
CA LEU A 35 23.19 1.79 2.26
C LEU A 35 24.66 1.52 2.54
N LYS A 36 25.04 0.28 2.83
CA LYS A 36 26.44 -0.12 3.05
C LYS A 36 27.25 -0.05 1.75
N ASN A 37 26.67 -0.43 0.62
CA ASN A 37 27.33 -0.38 -0.68
C ASN A 37 27.35 1.05 -1.26
N ALA A 38 26.38 1.88 -0.98
CA ALA A 38 26.39 3.31 -1.31
C ALA A 38 27.48 4.06 -0.51
N LYS A 39 27.64 3.77 0.80
CA LYS A 39 28.75 4.31 1.61
C LYS A 39 30.13 3.92 1.10
N ASN A 40 30.25 2.77 0.44
CA ASN A 40 31.51 2.27 -0.11
C ASN A 40 31.76 2.69 -1.57
N GLY A 41 30.99 3.62 -2.13
CA GLY A 41 31.13 4.11 -3.51
C GLY A 41 30.87 3.06 -4.60
N LYS A 42 30.30 1.91 -4.24
CA LYS A 42 30.05 0.79 -5.16
C LYS A 42 28.72 0.87 -5.90
N ILE A 43 27.82 1.76 -5.46
CA ILE A 43 26.57 2.05 -6.15
C ILE A 43 26.52 3.55 -6.38
N PRO A 44 26.43 4.02 -7.64
CA PRO A 44 26.26 5.43 -7.89
C PRO A 44 24.96 5.92 -7.28
N LEU A 45 24.99 7.00 -6.51
CA LEU A 45 23.81 7.74 -6.06
C LEU A 45 23.03 8.37 -7.24
N GLY A 46 23.56 8.25 -8.45
CA GLY A 46 22.98 8.76 -9.68
C GLY A 46 21.84 7.88 -10.17
N GLY A 47 20.61 8.32 -9.93
CA GLY A 47 19.41 7.70 -10.51
C GLY A 47 18.11 7.93 -9.73
N VAL A 48 18.16 8.35 -8.48
CA VAL A 48 16.95 8.84 -7.79
C VAL A 48 16.99 10.35 -7.86
N MET A 49 16.13 10.87 -8.67
CA MET A 49 15.79 12.29 -8.68
C MET A 49 15.30 12.62 -7.26
N LEU A 50 15.92 13.58 -6.63
CA LEU A 50 15.50 14.00 -5.30
C LEU A 50 14.02 14.42 -5.37
N LEU A 51 13.26 14.06 -4.35
CA LEU A 51 11.83 14.43 -4.27
C LEU A 51 11.63 15.93 -4.51
N ARG A 52 12.54 16.75 -3.99
CA ARG A 52 12.54 18.19 -4.21
C ARG A 52 12.57 18.56 -5.69
N GLU A 53 13.49 17.98 -6.46
CA GLU A 53 13.61 18.23 -7.91
C GLU A 53 12.32 17.85 -8.64
N SER A 54 11.70 16.72 -8.25
CA SER A 54 10.41 16.30 -8.82
C SER A 54 9.27 17.26 -8.44
N LEU A 55 9.28 17.85 -7.24
CA LEU A 55 8.29 18.85 -6.85
C LEU A 55 8.52 20.21 -7.56
N GLU A 56 9.76 20.54 -7.90
CA GLU A 56 10.12 21.74 -8.67
C GLU A 56 9.66 21.66 -10.14
N GLU A 57 9.43 20.44 -10.68
CA GLU A 57 8.84 20.24 -12.01
C GLU A 57 7.34 20.60 -12.08
N ILE A 58 6.68 20.76 -10.94
CA ILE A 58 5.26 21.10 -10.90
C ILE A 58 5.07 22.56 -11.27
N ASP A 59 4.32 22.83 -12.35
CA ASP A 59 4.00 24.18 -12.76
C ASP A 59 3.27 24.94 -11.67
N ASP A 60 3.83 26.06 -11.26
CA ASP A 60 3.23 26.94 -10.28
C ASP A 60 2.15 27.81 -10.93
N PHE A 61 0.89 27.55 -10.58
CA PHE A 61 -0.28 28.27 -11.06
C PHE A 61 -0.34 29.73 -10.63
N ARG A 62 0.45 30.12 -9.61
CA ARG A 62 0.45 31.47 -9.06
C ARG A 62 1.21 32.45 -9.96
N VAL A 63 0.72 33.70 -10.04
CA VAL A 63 1.43 34.79 -10.73
C VAL A 63 2.77 35.06 -10.04
N LYS A 64 3.86 35.21 -10.79
CA LYS A 64 5.22 35.38 -10.27
C LYS A 64 5.33 36.43 -9.15
N ARG A 65 4.69 37.60 -9.30
CA ARG A 65 4.69 38.67 -8.29
C ARG A 65 4.03 38.26 -6.94
N CYS A 66 3.25 37.16 -6.92
CA CYS A 66 2.57 36.70 -5.71
C CYS A 66 3.27 35.47 -5.10
N ARG A 67 4.42 35.05 -5.63
CA ARG A 67 5.20 33.90 -5.16
C ARG A 67 6.17 34.32 -4.06
N LYS A 68 5.65 34.49 -2.86
CA LYS A 68 6.47 34.73 -1.67
C LYS A 68 7.23 33.46 -1.23
N PHE A 69 6.68 32.30 -1.52
CA PHE A 69 7.22 30.99 -1.15
C PHE A 69 7.29 30.09 -2.39
N GLU A 70 8.36 29.33 -2.53
CA GLU A 70 8.45 28.31 -3.58
C GLU A 70 7.42 27.19 -3.35
N LEU A 71 6.87 26.66 -4.44
CA LEU A 71 5.83 25.63 -4.38
C LEU A 71 6.35 24.35 -3.69
N ALA A 72 7.54 23.91 -4.08
CA ALA A 72 8.21 22.74 -3.53
C ALA A 72 8.44 22.87 -2.02
N ASP A 73 8.85 24.05 -1.54
CA ASP A 73 9.09 24.30 -0.11
C ASP A 73 7.81 24.17 0.73
N MET A 74 6.65 24.57 0.19
CA MET A 74 5.37 24.39 0.89
C MET A 74 4.95 22.92 0.97
N PHE A 75 5.17 22.14 -0.09
CA PHE A 75 4.92 20.68 -0.04
C PHE A 75 5.88 20.00 0.93
N LEU A 76 7.17 20.34 0.91
CA LEU A 76 8.15 19.79 1.84
C LEU A 76 7.84 20.17 3.29
N LEU A 77 7.38 21.40 3.57
CA LEU A 77 6.94 21.79 4.91
C LEU A 77 5.82 20.90 5.42
N VAL A 78 4.78 20.68 4.61
CA VAL A 78 3.66 19.79 5.00
C VAL A 78 4.17 18.36 5.19
N LEU A 79 5.06 17.87 4.33
CA LEU A 79 5.67 16.57 4.48
C LEU A 79 6.45 16.44 5.80
N PHE A 80 7.28 17.43 6.16
CA PHE A 80 8.02 17.44 7.43
C PHE A 80 7.10 17.47 8.64
N GLY A 81 6.01 18.23 8.58
CA GLY A 81 4.97 18.20 9.60
C GLY A 81 4.37 16.79 9.78
N LEU A 82 3.97 16.13 8.69
CA LEU A 82 3.44 14.77 8.72
C LEU A 82 4.48 13.76 9.24
N LEU A 83 5.74 13.87 8.81
CA LEU A 83 6.85 13.04 9.30
C LEU A 83 7.11 13.26 10.80
N SER A 84 6.83 14.45 11.32
CA SER A 84 6.89 14.80 12.74
C SER A 84 5.65 14.36 13.54
N GLY A 85 4.64 13.75 12.87
CA GLY A 85 3.40 13.30 13.49
C GLY A 85 2.34 14.40 13.65
N ILE A 86 2.55 15.58 13.04
CA ILE A 86 1.56 16.65 13.01
C ILE A 86 0.59 16.35 11.86
N LYS A 87 -0.70 16.43 12.12
CA LYS A 87 -1.70 15.86 11.20
C LYS A 87 -2.53 16.91 10.46
N ASP A 88 -2.50 18.16 10.89
CA ASP A 88 -3.33 19.26 10.41
C ASP A 88 -2.47 20.42 9.91
N ILE A 89 -2.91 21.05 8.82
CA ILE A 89 -2.15 22.15 8.18
C ILE A 89 -2.01 23.35 9.12
N GLU A 90 -3.04 23.62 9.92
CA GLU A 90 -3.04 24.67 10.92
C GLU A 90 -1.90 24.47 11.94
N HIS A 91 -1.82 23.28 12.53
CA HIS A 91 -0.75 22.94 13.47
C HIS A 91 0.62 22.82 12.80
N ILE A 92 0.67 22.46 11.51
CA ILE A 92 1.93 22.45 10.75
C ILE A 92 2.45 23.89 10.56
N ALA A 93 1.55 24.84 10.29
CA ALA A 93 1.93 26.26 10.16
C ALA A 93 2.43 26.83 11.49
N GLU A 94 1.71 26.57 12.61
CA GLU A 94 2.14 26.94 13.97
C GLU A 94 3.51 26.33 14.32
N TRP A 95 3.65 25.02 14.09
CA TRP A 95 4.93 24.33 14.31
C TRP A 95 6.06 24.91 13.47
N ALA A 96 5.78 25.34 12.25
CA ALA A 96 6.80 25.92 11.37
C ALA A 96 7.34 27.27 11.89
N GLU A 97 6.54 28.03 12.63
CA GLU A 97 6.97 29.29 13.29
C GLU A 97 7.98 28.98 14.41
N GLU A 98 7.80 27.86 15.10
CA GLU A 98 8.68 27.39 16.17
C GLU A 98 9.78 26.44 15.65
N ALA A 99 9.74 26.12 14.35
CA ALA A 99 10.58 25.07 13.79
C ALA A 99 12.06 25.39 13.94
N GLU A 100 12.74 24.43 14.52
CA GLU A 100 14.17 24.45 14.76
C GLU A 100 15.00 24.65 13.49
N GLU A 101 16.22 25.13 13.69
CA GLU A 101 17.25 25.22 12.66
C GLU A 101 17.47 23.93 11.85
N SER A 102 17.01 22.78 12.39
CA SER A 102 17.11 21.48 11.75
C SER A 102 16.33 21.35 10.42
N ILE A 103 15.32 22.21 10.19
CA ILE A 103 14.60 22.30 8.91
C ILE A 103 14.96 23.58 8.14
N LYS A 104 15.61 24.56 8.79
CA LYS A 104 16.22 25.70 8.10
C LYS A 104 17.30 25.17 7.15
N GLY A 105 17.20 25.44 5.89
CA GLY A 105 18.09 24.91 4.84
C GLY A 105 17.52 23.72 4.06
N LEU A 106 16.48 23.07 4.57
CA LEU A 106 15.69 22.11 3.82
C LEU A 106 14.53 22.78 3.08
N VAL A 107 13.96 23.83 3.70
CA VAL A 107 12.94 24.71 3.13
C VAL A 107 13.40 26.16 3.24
N LYS A 108 13.14 26.96 2.20
CA LYS A 108 13.59 28.36 2.12
C LYS A 108 12.42 29.30 2.41
N PHE A 109 12.44 29.92 3.56
CA PHE A 109 11.43 30.91 3.95
C PHE A 109 12.09 32.26 4.32
N GLU A 110 12.43 33.04 3.29
CA GLU A 110 13.08 34.36 3.46
C GLU A 110 12.26 35.33 4.34
N PHE A 111 10.94 35.13 4.40
CA PHE A 111 10.00 36.03 5.08
C PHE A 111 9.24 35.33 6.23
N GLY A 112 9.86 34.32 6.83
CA GLY A 112 9.20 33.42 7.79
C GLY A 112 8.29 32.38 7.10
N PRO A 113 7.77 31.39 7.85
CA PRO A 113 6.97 30.30 7.30
C PRO A 113 5.62 30.78 6.73
N PRO A 114 5.02 30.06 5.78
CA PRO A 114 3.70 30.38 5.24
C PRO A 114 2.60 30.13 6.27
N SER A 115 1.60 31.02 6.32
CA SER A 115 0.39 30.78 7.12
C SER A 115 -0.41 29.58 6.62
N ALA A 116 -1.23 29.00 7.49
CA ALA A 116 -2.13 27.89 7.17
C ALA A 116 -3.00 28.18 5.94
N ASP A 117 -3.56 29.39 5.84
CA ASP A 117 -4.36 29.80 4.68
C ASP A 117 -3.57 29.79 3.37
N THR A 118 -2.29 30.17 3.42
CA THR A 118 -1.40 30.16 2.26
C THR A 118 -1.15 28.72 1.79
N ILE A 119 -0.86 27.81 2.72
CA ILE A 119 -0.68 26.39 2.45
C ILE A 119 -1.98 25.79 1.90
N LEU A 120 -3.12 26.01 2.56
CA LEU A 120 -4.43 25.51 2.12
C LEU A 120 -4.79 26.00 0.71
N ARG A 121 -4.48 27.26 0.38
CA ARG A 121 -4.70 27.81 -0.96
C ARG A 121 -3.90 27.06 -2.02
N VAL A 122 -2.65 26.72 -1.74
CA VAL A 122 -1.82 25.93 -2.63
C VAL A 122 -2.41 24.53 -2.81
N PHE A 123 -2.72 23.85 -1.71
CA PHE A 123 -3.28 22.49 -1.75
C PHE A 123 -4.64 22.42 -2.44
N ARG A 124 -5.44 23.48 -2.44
CA ARG A 124 -6.71 23.55 -3.19
C ARG A 124 -6.52 23.69 -4.69
N ASN A 125 -5.49 24.42 -5.12
CA ASN A 125 -5.36 24.84 -6.52
C ASN A 125 -4.33 24.05 -7.33
N VAL A 126 -3.40 23.34 -6.69
CA VAL A 126 -2.48 22.45 -7.41
C VAL A 126 -3.24 21.22 -7.86
N ASN A 127 -3.13 20.90 -9.17
CA ASN A 127 -3.74 19.70 -9.74
C ASN A 127 -3.16 18.45 -9.07
N ALA A 128 -4.05 17.60 -8.55
CA ALA A 128 -3.68 16.39 -7.81
C ALA A 128 -2.91 15.39 -8.67
N ASP A 129 -3.23 15.26 -9.97
CA ASP A 129 -2.53 14.34 -10.88
C ASP A 129 -1.05 14.67 -11.01
N LYS A 130 -0.66 15.96 -10.90
CA LYS A 130 0.74 16.36 -10.93
C LYS A 130 1.50 15.88 -9.70
N ILE A 131 0.91 16.04 -8.50
CA ILE A 131 1.49 15.57 -7.25
C ILE A 131 1.57 14.04 -7.25
N GLU A 132 0.55 13.38 -7.77
CA GLU A 132 0.50 11.92 -7.87
C GLU A 132 1.59 11.37 -8.78
N LYS A 133 1.83 11.99 -9.93
CA LYS A 133 2.94 11.63 -10.82
C LYS A 133 4.29 11.75 -10.13
N VAL A 134 4.51 12.82 -9.36
CA VAL A 134 5.72 12.97 -8.53
C VAL A 134 5.85 11.83 -7.53
N PHE A 135 4.75 11.51 -6.83
CA PHE A 135 4.72 10.40 -5.87
C PHE A 135 5.07 9.06 -6.52
N ILE A 136 4.43 8.71 -7.64
CA ILE A 136 4.66 7.45 -8.38
C ILE A 136 6.13 7.39 -8.87
N LYS A 137 6.64 8.49 -9.43
CA LYS A 137 8.04 8.57 -9.90
C LYS A 137 9.03 8.33 -8.76
N TRP A 138 8.79 8.97 -7.61
CA TRP A 138 9.60 8.77 -6.41
C TRP A 138 9.49 7.34 -5.87
N ALA A 139 8.28 6.81 -5.74
CA ALA A 139 8.03 5.44 -5.25
C ALA A 139 8.68 4.39 -6.15
N HIS A 140 8.62 4.56 -7.47
CA HIS A 140 9.32 3.70 -8.43
C HIS A 140 10.84 3.76 -8.24
N GLY A 141 11.40 4.95 -8.04
CA GLY A 141 12.83 5.11 -7.75
C GLY A 141 13.27 4.40 -6.45
N ILE A 142 12.42 4.38 -5.42
CA ILE A 142 12.66 3.59 -4.21
C ILE A 142 12.50 2.10 -4.51
N TYR A 143 11.44 1.68 -5.22
CA TYR A 143 11.21 0.29 -5.59
C TYR A 143 12.43 -0.32 -6.31
N GLU A 144 12.98 0.36 -7.31
CA GLU A 144 14.17 -0.10 -8.06
C GLU A 144 15.40 -0.31 -7.16
N LYS A 145 15.47 0.38 -6.03
CA LYS A 145 16.56 0.24 -5.06
C LYS A 145 16.35 -0.91 -4.08
N VAL A 146 15.10 -1.18 -3.70
CA VAL A 146 14.79 -2.13 -2.62
C VAL A 146 14.20 -3.44 -3.12
N LYS A 147 13.86 -3.55 -4.41
CA LYS A 147 13.36 -4.80 -4.99
C LYS A 147 14.36 -5.94 -4.76
N ILE A 148 13.84 -7.06 -4.31
CA ILE A 148 14.61 -8.27 -4.05
C ILE A 148 14.45 -9.16 -5.29
N GLU A 149 15.58 -9.67 -5.80
CA GLU A 149 15.61 -10.61 -6.93
C GLU A 149 14.58 -11.74 -6.82
N PRO A 150 14.15 -12.24 -7.95
CA PRO A 150 13.74 -11.54 -9.16
C PRO A 150 12.22 -11.49 -9.28
N ASP A 151 11.68 -10.42 -9.80
CA ASP A 151 10.43 -10.41 -10.57
C ASP A 151 9.19 -11.10 -9.99
N ARG A 152 9.04 -11.18 -8.64
CA ARG A 152 7.80 -11.73 -8.06
C ARG A 152 7.32 -10.96 -6.83
N THR A 153 7.50 -9.65 -6.86
CA THR A 153 6.90 -8.77 -5.86
C THR A 153 5.38 -8.90 -5.92
N ILE A 154 4.78 -9.21 -4.78
CA ILE A 154 3.33 -9.30 -4.67
C ILE A 154 2.80 -7.91 -4.32
N VAL A 155 1.87 -7.42 -5.14
CA VAL A 155 1.24 -6.11 -5.01
C VAL A 155 -0.25 -6.28 -4.81
N ALA A 156 -0.73 -5.88 -3.64
CA ALA A 156 -2.16 -5.83 -3.36
C ALA A 156 -2.75 -4.52 -3.90
N ILE A 157 -3.88 -4.60 -4.59
CA ILE A 157 -4.66 -3.43 -5.02
C ILE A 157 -5.99 -3.48 -4.29
N ASP A 158 -6.32 -2.39 -3.61
CA ASP A 158 -7.56 -2.25 -2.86
C ASP A 158 -7.94 -0.78 -2.70
N GLY A 159 -9.23 -0.54 -2.47
CA GLY A 159 -9.81 0.78 -2.34
C GLY A 159 -10.14 1.14 -0.90
N LYS A 160 -9.86 2.40 -0.53
CA LYS A 160 -10.22 2.97 0.76
C LYS A 160 -11.08 4.22 0.58
N THR A 161 -12.25 4.25 1.23
CA THR A 161 -13.09 5.46 1.30
C THR A 161 -12.70 6.30 2.50
N MET A 162 -12.44 7.59 2.25
CA MET A 162 -12.16 8.56 3.31
C MET A 162 -13.48 9.02 3.94
N CYS A 163 -13.86 8.45 5.08
CA CYS A 163 -15.14 8.70 5.76
C CYS A 163 -15.37 10.18 6.13
N GLY A 164 -14.32 10.92 6.50
CA GLY A 164 -14.39 12.33 6.89
C GLY A 164 -14.78 13.28 5.75
N SER A 165 -14.63 12.87 4.49
CA SER A 165 -15.00 13.67 3.33
C SER A 165 -16.51 13.71 3.07
N ASN A 166 -17.31 12.84 3.70
CA ASN A 166 -18.76 12.65 3.46
C ASN A 166 -19.69 13.64 4.20
N LYS A 167 -19.29 14.25 5.28
CA LYS A 167 -20.21 14.73 6.33
C LYS A 167 -20.94 16.07 6.08
N VAL A 168 -20.78 16.76 4.97
CA VAL A 168 -21.37 18.12 4.80
C VAL A 168 -22.20 18.35 3.54
N THR A 169 -22.08 17.53 2.49
CA THR A 169 -22.70 17.87 1.19
C THR A 169 -23.57 16.78 0.58
N GLY A 170 -23.79 15.64 1.24
CA GLY A 170 -24.45 14.49 0.60
C GLY A 170 -23.60 13.83 -0.52
N ALA A 171 -22.45 14.36 -0.83
CA ALA A 171 -21.52 13.75 -1.79
C ALA A 171 -20.90 12.47 -1.19
N LYS A 172 -20.65 11.49 -2.04
CA LYS A 172 -19.90 10.28 -1.67
C LYS A 172 -18.50 10.68 -1.25
N GLY A 173 -17.93 10.02 -0.22
CA GLY A 173 -16.55 10.23 0.21
C GLY A 173 -15.56 9.95 -0.92
N ILE A 174 -14.41 10.60 -0.84
CA ILE A 174 -13.32 10.32 -1.77
C ILE A 174 -12.88 8.89 -1.57
N HIS A 175 -12.87 8.13 -2.64
CA HIS A 175 -12.43 6.76 -2.66
C HIS A 175 -11.11 6.66 -3.43
N ILE A 176 -10.10 6.07 -2.81
CA ILE A 176 -8.74 5.96 -3.35
C ILE A 176 -8.37 4.50 -3.49
N VAL A 177 -8.03 4.08 -4.70
CA VAL A 177 -7.45 2.77 -4.99
C VAL A 177 -5.94 2.87 -4.90
N SER A 178 -5.29 1.99 -4.13
CA SER A 178 -3.85 2.01 -3.88
C SER A 178 -3.21 0.68 -4.28
N ALA A 179 -1.96 0.73 -4.74
CA ALA A 179 -1.12 -0.43 -5.02
C ALA A 179 -0.05 -0.56 -3.92
N TRP A 180 -0.11 -1.62 -3.14
CA TRP A 180 0.72 -1.88 -1.97
C TRP A 180 1.62 -3.10 -2.15
N ALA A 181 2.94 -2.91 -2.16
CA ALA A 181 3.94 -3.96 -2.13
C ALA A 181 4.25 -4.33 -0.66
N ASP A 182 3.57 -5.37 -0.16
CA ASP A 182 3.57 -5.69 1.27
C ASP A 182 4.94 -6.05 1.83
N GLU A 183 5.70 -6.88 1.12
CA GLU A 183 7.04 -7.31 1.54
C GLU A 183 8.04 -6.15 1.60
N LEU A 184 7.85 -5.14 0.76
CA LEU A 184 8.67 -3.93 0.72
C LEU A 184 8.12 -2.83 1.64
N SER A 185 6.90 -3.00 2.14
CA SER A 185 6.17 -1.97 2.89
C SER A 185 6.14 -0.64 2.13
N LEU A 186 5.82 -0.69 0.83
CA LEU A 186 5.88 0.43 -0.10
C LEU A 186 4.59 0.56 -0.90
N ILE A 187 4.02 1.76 -0.92
CA ILE A 187 2.93 2.11 -1.83
C ILE A 187 3.57 2.52 -3.15
N LEU A 188 3.20 1.82 -4.24
CA LEU A 188 3.74 2.09 -5.58
C LEU A 188 2.99 3.20 -6.31
N GLY A 189 1.71 3.37 -6.02
CA GLY A 189 0.85 4.38 -6.61
C GLY A 189 -0.56 4.32 -6.05
N GLN A 190 -1.37 5.31 -6.42
CA GLN A 190 -2.78 5.40 -6.09
C GLN A 190 -3.53 6.12 -7.19
N VAL A 191 -4.85 5.96 -7.23
CA VAL A 191 -5.76 6.70 -8.10
C VAL A 191 -7.05 7.00 -7.33
N LYS A 192 -7.57 8.20 -7.47
CA LYS A 192 -8.91 8.53 -6.99
C LYS A 192 -9.95 7.98 -7.95
N THR A 193 -11.01 7.37 -7.44
CA THR A 193 -12.16 7.04 -8.27
C THR A 193 -12.99 8.29 -8.54
N ASP A 194 -13.50 8.43 -9.76
CA ASP A 194 -14.46 9.48 -10.10
C ASP A 194 -15.79 9.26 -9.37
N GLU A 195 -16.55 10.32 -9.18
CA GLU A 195 -17.86 10.29 -8.47
C GLU A 195 -18.87 9.29 -9.07
N LYS A 196 -18.79 9.02 -10.38
CA LYS A 196 -19.66 8.10 -11.12
C LYS A 196 -19.01 6.75 -11.42
N SER A 197 -17.76 6.56 -11.02
CA SER A 197 -16.97 5.35 -11.23
C SER A 197 -16.80 4.54 -9.94
N ASN A 198 -16.22 3.37 -10.08
CA ASN A 198 -15.89 2.48 -8.98
C ASN A 198 -14.47 1.93 -9.17
N GLU A 199 -14.02 1.05 -8.30
CA GLU A 199 -12.71 0.42 -8.39
C GLU A 199 -12.46 -0.27 -9.73
N ILE A 200 -13.50 -0.82 -10.38
CA ILE A 200 -13.39 -1.52 -11.67
C ILE A 200 -12.79 -0.62 -12.75
N THR A 201 -13.07 0.69 -12.70
CA THR A 201 -12.53 1.66 -13.66
C THR A 201 -11.20 2.26 -13.20
N ALA A 202 -11.01 2.44 -11.90
CA ALA A 202 -9.79 3.02 -11.34
C ALA A 202 -8.59 2.04 -11.35
N ILE A 203 -8.84 0.73 -11.19
CA ILE A 203 -7.78 -0.28 -11.21
C ILE A 203 -7.00 -0.29 -12.55
N PRO A 204 -7.65 -0.34 -13.73
CA PRO A 204 -6.93 -0.24 -15.00
C PRO A 204 -6.11 1.04 -15.14
N GLU A 205 -6.62 2.17 -14.66
CA GLU A 205 -5.91 3.45 -14.67
C GLU A 205 -4.66 3.38 -13.77
N LEU A 206 -4.78 2.88 -12.56
CA LEU A 206 -3.65 2.68 -11.66
C LEU A 206 -2.60 1.75 -12.28
N LEU A 207 -3.04 0.64 -12.89
CA LEU A 207 -2.15 -0.29 -13.58
C LEU A 207 -1.42 0.36 -14.76
N GLU A 208 -1.98 1.39 -15.41
CA GLU A 208 -1.27 2.15 -16.44
C GLU A 208 -0.16 3.03 -15.87
N LEU A 209 -0.38 3.63 -14.74
CA LEU A 209 0.54 4.59 -14.12
C LEU A 209 1.78 3.94 -13.51
N ILE A 210 1.68 2.67 -13.07
CA ILE A 210 2.78 1.96 -12.41
C ILE A 210 3.41 0.89 -13.32
N ASP A 211 4.70 0.66 -13.17
CA ASP A 211 5.37 -0.49 -13.83
C ASP A 211 5.19 -1.74 -12.96
N ILE A 212 4.42 -2.69 -13.50
CA ILE A 212 4.08 -3.95 -12.81
C ILE A 212 4.74 -5.18 -13.45
N ARG A 213 5.66 -5.02 -14.38
CA ARG A 213 6.32 -6.14 -15.07
C ARG A 213 6.93 -7.12 -14.08
N GLY A 214 6.65 -8.42 -14.27
CA GLY A 214 7.13 -9.51 -13.43
C GLY A 214 6.46 -9.59 -12.05
N MET A 215 5.61 -8.63 -11.66
CA MET A 215 4.90 -8.63 -10.38
C MET A 215 3.71 -9.57 -10.39
N ILE A 216 3.21 -9.91 -9.19
CA ILE A 216 1.96 -10.64 -8.97
C ILE A 216 0.96 -9.66 -8.36
N ILE A 217 -0.12 -9.40 -9.07
CA ILE A 217 -1.18 -8.48 -8.65
C ILE A 217 -2.28 -9.25 -7.94
N THR A 218 -2.62 -8.82 -6.74
CA THR A 218 -3.75 -9.39 -5.99
C THR A 218 -4.85 -8.37 -5.84
N ILE A 219 -6.09 -8.76 -6.12
CA ILE A 219 -7.24 -7.86 -6.07
C ILE A 219 -8.42 -8.62 -5.42
N ASP A 220 -9.27 -7.88 -4.73
CA ASP A 220 -10.50 -8.41 -4.17
C ASP A 220 -11.52 -8.83 -5.25
N ALA A 221 -12.68 -9.30 -4.81
CA ALA A 221 -13.69 -9.81 -5.74
C ALA A 221 -14.30 -8.72 -6.64
N MET A 222 -14.33 -7.46 -6.23
CA MET A 222 -14.87 -6.38 -7.07
C MET A 222 -13.99 -6.19 -8.31
N GLY A 223 -12.67 -6.28 -8.14
CA GLY A 223 -11.70 -6.20 -9.23
C GLY A 223 -11.48 -7.51 -10.00
N CYS A 224 -12.21 -8.60 -9.68
CA CYS A 224 -12.18 -9.82 -10.47
C CYS A 224 -12.96 -9.64 -11.78
N GLN A 225 -12.31 -9.04 -12.78
CA GLN A 225 -12.88 -8.66 -14.08
C GLN A 225 -11.95 -9.09 -15.22
N LYS A 226 -12.54 -9.62 -16.32
CA LYS A 226 -11.79 -10.09 -17.51
C LYS A 226 -10.87 -9.02 -18.09
N LYS A 227 -11.35 -7.77 -18.20
CA LYS A 227 -10.55 -6.63 -18.69
C LYS A 227 -9.37 -6.29 -17.78
N ILE A 228 -9.50 -6.50 -16.47
CA ILE A 228 -8.38 -6.30 -15.53
C ILE A 228 -7.35 -7.42 -15.70
N CYS A 229 -7.77 -8.68 -15.88
CA CYS A 229 -6.87 -9.78 -16.22
C CYS A 229 -6.08 -9.48 -17.50
N GLU A 230 -6.78 -9.04 -18.56
CA GLU A 230 -6.17 -8.67 -19.84
C GLU A 230 -5.10 -7.60 -19.63
N LYS A 231 -5.44 -6.51 -18.91
CA LYS A 231 -4.52 -5.42 -18.62
C LYS A 231 -3.27 -5.85 -17.87
N ILE A 232 -3.42 -6.71 -16.85
CA ILE A 232 -2.30 -7.27 -16.08
C ILE A 232 -1.40 -8.10 -17.00
N LYS A 233 -1.99 -8.94 -17.86
CA LYS A 233 -1.21 -9.79 -18.78
C LYS A 233 -0.53 -9.01 -19.88
N GLU A 234 -1.16 -7.97 -20.45
CA GLU A 234 -0.54 -7.03 -21.39
C GLU A 234 0.74 -6.42 -20.82
N LYS A 235 0.71 -6.04 -19.53
CA LYS A 235 1.86 -5.49 -18.81
C LYS A 235 2.87 -6.53 -18.32
N LYS A 236 2.74 -7.79 -18.75
CA LYS A 236 3.66 -8.90 -18.40
C LYS A 236 3.74 -9.17 -16.89
N ALA A 237 2.63 -9.01 -16.19
CA ALA A 237 2.46 -9.37 -14.79
C ALA A 237 1.58 -10.62 -14.65
N ASP A 238 1.53 -11.17 -13.44
CA ASP A 238 0.64 -12.25 -13.05
C ASP A 238 -0.43 -11.77 -12.06
N TYR A 239 -1.47 -12.58 -11.86
CA TYR A 239 -2.55 -12.22 -10.97
C TYR A 239 -3.02 -13.36 -10.07
N VAL A 240 -3.58 -12.98 -8.91
CA VAL A 240 -4.41 -13.81 -8.03
C VAL A 240 -5.62 -12.97 -7.63
N LEU A 241 -6.80 -13.27 -8.19
CA LEU A 241 -8.02 -12.51 -8.01
C LEU A 241 -9.03 -13.29 -7.18
N SER A 242 -9.62 -12.65 -6.17
CA SER A 242 -10.68 -13.27 -5.37
C SER A 242 -11.94 -13.45 -6.20
N LEU A 243 -12.50 -14.64 -6.22
CA LEU A 243 -13.68 -15.00 -6.99
C LEU A 243 -14.89 -15.09 -6.07
N LYS A 244 -15.94 -14.35 -6.36
CA LYS A 244 -17.23 -14.37 -5.63
C LYS A 244 -18.40 -14.30 -6.58
N GLY A 245 -19.62 -14.18 -6.05
CA GLY A 245 -20.88 -14.19 -6.79
C GLY A 245 -21.08 -13.05 -7.82
N ASN A 246 -20.21 -12.01 -7.85
CA ASN A 246 -20.20 -11.03 -8.93
C ASN A 246 -19.81 -11.65 -10.30
N GLN A 247 -19.16 -12.81 -10.28
CA GLN A 247 -18.87 -13.66 -11.44
C GLN A 247 -19.58 -15.00 -11.26
N SER A 248 -20.92 -14.99 -11.16
CA SER A 248 -21.75 -16.10 -10.68
C SER A 248 -21.47 -17.42 -11.39
N THR A 249 -21.48 -17.45 -12.72
CA THR A 249 -21.24 -18.67 -13.52
C THR A 249 -19.91 -19.31 -13.19
N THR A 250 -18.82 -18.53 -13.21
CA THR A 250 -17.47 -19.05 -12.89
C THR A 250 -17.37 -19.43 -11.41
N HIS A 251 -17.96 -18.64 -10.51
CA HIS A 251 -17.93 -18.90 -9.08
C HIS A 251 -18.67 -20.19 -8.70
N GLU A 252 -19.86 -20.41 -9.24
CA GLU A 252 -20.64 -21.62 -9.00
C GLU A 252 -19.89 -22.85 -9.54
N ALA A 253 -19.39 -22.81 -10.77
CA ALA A 253 -18.61 -23.90 -11.33
C ALA A 253 -17.38 -24.25 -10.48
N VAL A 254 -16.62 -23.25 -10.01
CA VAL A 254 -15.45 -23.46 -9.16
C VAL A 254 -15.85 -23.99 -7.77
N LYS A 255 -16.94 -23.49 -7.20
CA LYS A 255 -17.48 -23.95 -5.92
C LYS A 255 -17.93 -25.41 -6.01
N ASP A 256 -18.67 -25.77 -7.05
CA ASP A 256 -19.15 -27.14 -7.26
C ASP A 256 -17.97 -28.09 -7.47
N PHE A 257 -16.97 -27.70 -8.25
CA PHE A 257 -15.74 -28.45 -8.44
C PHE A 257 -15.04 -28.76 -7.10
N PHE A 258 -14.78 -27.75 -6.27
CA PHE A 258 -14.11 -27.96 -4.98
C PHE A 258 -15.02 -28.60 -3.90
N SER A 259 -16.31 -28.80 -4.17
CA SER A 259 -17.22 -29.55 -3.29
C SER A 259 -17.11 -31.09 -3.47
N MET A 260 -16.43 -31.55 -4.53
CA MET A 260 -16.14 -32.97 -4.77
C MET A 260 -15.28 -33.54 -3.64
N ASP A 261 -15.31 -34.88 -3.51
CA ASP A 261 -14.46 -35.54 -2.54
C ASP A 261 -12.96 -35.49 -2.91
N GLU A 262 -12.07 -35.71 -1.94
CA GLU A 262 -10.62 -35.61 -2.16
C GLU A 262 -10.10 -36.62 -3.21
N LYS A 263 -10.75 -37.77 -3.39
CA LYS A 263 -10.34 -38.77 -4.37
C LYS A 263 -10.65 -38.28 -5.79
N GLU A 264 -11.79 -37.64 -5.97
CA GLU A 264 -12.17 -37.03 -7.23
C GLU A 264 -11.28 -35.84 -7.56
N LEU A 265 -11.06 -34.94 -6.62
CA LEU A 265 -10.14 -33.82 -6.79
C LEU A 265 -8.71 -34.26 -7.17
N THR A 266 -8.25 -35.37 -6.59
CA THR A 266 -6.94 -35.95 -6.93
C THR A 266 -6.87 -36.41 -8.38
N LYS A 267 -7.96 -36.95 -8.96
CA LYS A 267 -8.01 -37.36 -10.38
C LYS A 267 -7.82 -36.17 -11.33
N TYR A 268 -8.25 -34.98 -10.92
CA TYR A 268 -8.04 -33.74 -11.67
C TYR A 268 -6.66 -33.08 -11.41
N GLY A 269 -5.80 -33.72 -10.59
CA GLY A 269 -4.46 -33.22 -10.29
C GLY A 269 -4.46 -32.01 -9.33
N VAL A 270 -5.46 -31.91 -8.45
CA VAL A 270 -5.50 -30.85 -7.43
C VAL A 270 -4.34 -31.03 -6.47
N ILE A 271 -3.52 -30.00 -6.39
CA ILE A 271 -2.41 -29.92 -5.43
C ILE A 271 -2.94 -29.30 -4.13
N LYS A 272 -2.60 -29.91 -3.00
CA LYS A 272 -2.98 -29.47 -1.65
C LYS A 272 -1.74 -29.04 -0.88
N SER A 273 -1.79 -27.85 -0.26
CA SER A 273 -0.70 -27.40 0.60
C SER A 273 -0.66 -28.17 1.93
N GLU A 274 0.44 -28.07 2.65
CA GLU A 274 0.45 -28.42 4.06
C GLU A 274 -0.53 -27.53 4.85
N LYS A 275 -1.09 -28.11 5.94
CA LYS A 275 -2.00 -27.38 6.82
C LYS A 275 -1.18 -26.46 7.73
N GLU A 276 -1.42 -25.16 7.65
CA GLU A 276 -0.81 -24.18 8.54
C GLU A 276 -1.66 -24.04 9.81
N CYS A 277 -1.05 -24.18 10.98
CA CYS A 277 -1.70 -23.96 12.25
C CYS A 277 -1.05 -22.76 12.96
N ASN A 278 -1.82 -21.70 13.19
CA ASN A 278 -1.36 -20.49 13.86
C ASN A 278 -2.18 -20.26 15.14
N PRO A 279 -1.69 -20.68 16.31
CA PRO A 279 -2.26 -20.29 17.58
C PRO A 279 -1.85 -18.85 17.93
N ASP A 280 -2.82 -17.98 18.15
CA ASP A 280 -2.57 -16.58 18.50
C ASP A 280 -3.71 -16.00 19.34
N HIS A 281 -3.38 -15.29 20.42
CA HIS A 281 -4.32 -14.55 21.28
C HIS A 281 -5.62 -15.29 21.65
N GLY A 282 -5.51 -16.60 22.04
CA GLY A 282 -6.65 -17.42 22.46
C GLY A 282 -7.52 -17.94 21.32
N ARG A 283 -7.02 -17.84 20.09
CA ARG A 283 -7.63 -18.43 18.88
C ARG A 283 -6.67 -19.38 18.19
N ILE A 284 -7.21 -20.37 17.49
CA ILE A 284 -6.46 -21.29 16.63
C ILE A 284 -6.98 -21.10 15.21
N GLU A 285 -6.09 -20.77 14.30
CA GLU A 285 -6.41 -20.62 12.89
C GLU A 285 -5.67 -21.71 12.09
N ASN A 286 -6.44 -22.59 11.45
CA ASN A 286 -5.92 -23.59 10.54
C ASN A 286 -6.22 -23.15 9.10
N ARG A 287 -5.21 -23.11 8.26
CA ARG A 287 -5.35 -22.74 6.84
C ARG A 287 -4.83 -23.85 5.94
N GLN A 288 -5.54 -24.08 4.85
CA GLN A 288 -5.15 -25.02 3.82
C GLN A 288 -5.52 -24.46 2.45
N TYR A 289 -4.66 -24.68 1.48
CA TYR A 289 -4.82 -24.15 0.13
C TYR A 289 -4.84 -25.32 -0.87
N TYR A 290 -5.63 -25.14 -1.91
CA TYR A 290 -5.80 -26.10 -2.99
C TYR A 290 -5.61 -25.38 -4.32
N LEU A 291 -4.95 -26.02 -5.28
CA LEU A 291 -4.69 -25.46 -6.60
C LEU A 291 -5.01 -26.51 -7.66
N CYS A 292 -5.84 -26.17 -8.64
CA CYS A 292 -6.14 -26.98 -9.80
C CYS A 292 -5.66 -26.27 -11.08
N THR A 293 -4.72 -26.88 -11.79
CA THR A 293 -4.23 -26.40 -13.09
C THR A 293 -4.93 -27.07 -14.27
N ASN A 294 -5.61 -28.21 -14.05
CA ASN A 294 -6.43 -28.84 -15.07
C ASN A 294 -7.81 -28.17 -15.11
N LEU A 295 -7.97 -27.26 -16.06
CA LEU A 295 -9.20 -26.47 -16.24
C LEU A 295 -10.12 -27.04 -17.34
N SER A 296 -9.99 -28.32 -17.71
CA SER A 296 -10.82 -28.95 -18.76
C SER A 296 -12.31 -28.94 -18.44
N TRP A 297 -12.66 -28.91 -17.15
CA TRP A 297 -14.02 -28.89 -16.64
C TRP A 297 -14.65 -27.49 -16.58
N LEU A 298 -13.85 -26.44 -16.69
CA LEU A 298 -14.32 -25.04 -16.62
C LEU A 298 -14.62 -24.55 -18.05
N GLU A 299 -15.91 -24.50 -18.40
CA GLU A 299 -16.36 -24.18 -19.76
C GLU A 299 -15.90 -22.78 -20.23
N ASN A 300 -15.96 -21.80 -19.34
CA ASN A 300 -15.64 -20.41 -19.66
C ASN A 300 -14.19 -20.00 -19.35
N LYS A 301 -13.27 -20.94 -19.22
CA LYS A 301 -11.85 -20.67 -18.91
C LYS A 301 -11.17 -19.71 -19.91
N ASP A 302 -11.50 -19.86 -21.19
CA ASP A 302 -10.88 -19.07 -22.28
C ASP A 302 -11.35 -17.60 -22.30
N GLU A 303 -12.40 -17.27 -21.52
CA GLU A 303 -12.83 -15.89 -21.33
C GLU A 303 -11.96 -15.12 -20.32
N TRP A 304 -11.07 -15.83 -19.61
CA TRP A 304 -10.19 -15.22 -18.59
C TRP A 304 -8.75 -15.16 -19.11
N PRO A 305 -8.29 -13.97 -19.55
CA PRO A 305 -6.96 -13.81 -20.14
C PRO A 305 -5.85 -14.30 -19.22
N GLY A 306 -5.07 -15.26 -19.70
CA GLY A 306 -3.94 -15.84 -19.00
C GLY A 306 -4.27 -16.72 -17.79
N LEU A 307 -5.52 -17.17 -17.61
CA LEU A 307 -5.90 -18.09 -16.56
C LEU A 307 -5.15 -19.42 -16.70
N LYS A 308 -4.44 -19.83 -15.66
CA LYS A 308 -3.72 -21.11 -15.61
C LYS A 308 -4.27 -22.06 -14.54
N ALA A 309 -4.84 -21.51 -13.48
CA ALA A 309 -5.35 -22.32 -12.39
C ALA A 309 -6.50 -21.64 -11.65
N VAL A 310 -7.27 -22.44 -10.95
CA VAL A 310 -8.20 -22.00 -9.90
C VAL A 310 -7.69 -22.47 -8.56
N ALA A 311 -7.92 -21.66 -7.52
CA ALA A 311 -7.48 -21.99 -6.18
C ALA A 311 -8.62 -21.87 -5.16
N MET A 312 -8.53 -22.65 -4.09
CA MET A 312 -9.38 -22.57 -2.91
C MET A 312 -8.52 -22.38 -1.67
N ALA A 313 -8.91 -21.43 -0.82
CA ALA A 313 -8.38 -21.31 0.53
C ALA A 313 -9.47 -21.69 1.54
N ARG A 314 -9.18 -22.67 2.39
CA ARG A 314 -10.02 -23.10 3.51
C ARG A 314 -9.39 -22.65 4.81
N GLU A 315 -10.11 -21.84 5.57
CA GLU A 315 -9.70 -21.33 6.88
C GLU A 315 -10.67 -21.84 7.94
N GLU A 316 -10.14 -22.48 8.96
CA GLU A 316 -10.88 -22.94 10.15
C GLU A 316 -10.38 -22.11 11.32
N ARG A 317 -11.29 -21.35 11.95
CA ARG A 317 -10.98 -20.50 13.11
C ARG A 317 -11.72 -20.99 14.33
N THR A 318 -10.97 -21.38 15.35
CA THR A 318 -11.51 -21.80 16.66
C THR A 318 -11.28 -20.69 17.69
N VAL A 319 -12.36 -20.17 18.26
CA VAL A 319 -12.35 -19.15 19.32
C VAL A 319 -13.28 -19.63 20.43
N HIS A 320 -12.78 -19.68 21.66
CA HIS A 320 -13.54 -20.17 22.82
C HIS A 320 -14.24 -21.52 22.56
N GLY A 321 -13.55 -22.46 21.89
CA GLY A 321 -14.06 -23.80 21.59
C GLY A 321 -15.09 -23.88 20.46
N LYS A 322 -15.47 -22.75 19.84
CA LYS A 322 -16.33 -22.72 18.66
C LYS A 322 -15.50 -22.58 17.39
N THR A 323 -15.70 -23.49 16.45
CA THR A 323 -15.01 -23.47 15.14
C THR A 323 -15.93 -22.93 14.06
N SER A 324 -15.45 -21.96 13.31
CA SER A 324 -16.06 -21.48 12.06
C SER A 324 -15.16 -21.82 10.90
N THR A 325 -15.75 -22.10 9.73
CA THR A 325 -15.03 -22.38 8.50
C THR A 325 -15.37 -21.32 7.47
N ASP A 326 -14.35 -20.72 6.86
CA ASP A 326 -14.45 -19.82 5.72
C ASP A 326 -13.77 -20.44 4.50
N ILE A 327 -14.43 -20.38 3.34
CA ILE A 327 -13.93 -20.92 2.07
C ILE A 327 -13.95 -19.79 1.05
N ARG A 328 -12.78 -19.57 0.42
CA ARG A 328 -12.60 -18.53 -0.60
C ARG A 328 -12.00 -19.12 -1.85
N PHE A 329 -12.48 -18.65 -3.01
CA PHE A 329 -12.03 -19.11 -4.32
C PHE A 329 -11.26 -18.01 -5.03
N PHE A 330 -10.35 -18.40 -5.91
CA PHE A 330 -9.46 -17.48 -6.63
C PHE A 330 -9.24 -17.95 -8.06
N LEU A 331 -9.14 -16.99 -8.97
CA LEU A 331 -8.62 -17.18 -10.32
C LEU A 331 -7.18 -16.71 -10.37
N THR A 332 -6.29 -17.44 -11.05
CA THR A 332 -4.88 -17.08 -11.10
C THR A 332 -4.20 -17.45 -12.41
N SER A 333 -3.25 -16.60 -12.83
CA SER A 333 -2.32 -16.89 -13.92
C SER A 333 -1.07 -17.65 -13.46
N LEU A 334 -1.01 -18.05 -12.19
CA LEU A 334 0.08 -18.83 -11.60
C LEU A 334 -0.28 -20.31 -11.59
N ASP A 335 0.75 -21.15 -11.68
CA ASP A 335 0.67 -22.61 -11.59
C ASP A 335 1.44 -23.19 -10.37
N ASN A 336 1.92 -22.32 -9.49
CA ASN A 336 2.68 -22.67 -8.30
C ASN A 336 1.88 -22.37 -7.02
N ILE A 337 1.57 -23.43 -6.25
CA ILE A 337 0.74 -23.31 -5.04
C ILE A 337 1.35 -22.43 -3.97
N GLU A 338 2.68 -22.43 -3.79
CA GLU A 338 3.35 -21.63 -2.76
C GLU A 338 3.27 -20.14 -3.09
N LEU A 339 3.39 -19.76 -4.37
CA LEU A 339 3.21 -18.38 -4.80
C LEU A 339 1.76 -17.92 -4.66
N VAL A 340 0.79 -18.77 -5.01
CA VAL A 340 -0.64 -18.48 -4.84
C VAL A 340 -0.98 -18.28 -3.37
N LYS A 341 -0.58 -19.22 -2.51
CA LYS A 341 -0.74 -19.15 -1.06
C LYS A 341 -0.12 -17.88 -0.48
N LYS A 342 1.13 -17.56 -0.86
CA LYS A 342 1.83 -16.34 -0.44
C LYS A 342 1.05 -15.09 -0.88
N SER A 343 0.56 -15.06 -2.12
CA SER A 343 -0.21 -13.94 -2.67
C SER A 343 -1.51 -13.71 -1.91
N ILE A 344 -2.27 -14.77 -1.63
CA ILE A 344 -3.50 -14.70 -0.85
C ILE A 344 -3.24 -14.16 0.56
N ARG A 345 -2.14 -14.59 1.19
CA ARG A 345 -1.75 -14.14 2.53
C ARG A 345 -1.36 -12.66 2.56
N LEU A 346 -0.55 -12.22 1.61
CA LEU A 346 -0.03 -10.86 1.56
C LEU A 346 -1.07 -9.83 1.10
N HIS A 347 -2.13 -10.26 0.43
CA HIS A 347 -3.24 -9.36 0.07
C HIS A 347 -3.83 -8.64 1.29
N TRP A 348 -3.98 -9.33 2.42
CA TRP A 348 -4.47 -8.73 3.68
C TRP A 348 -3.54 -7.68 4.28
N GLY A 349 -2.31 -7.61 3.79
CA GLY A 349 -1.35 -6.59 4.23
C GLY A 349 -1.79 -5.18 3.91
N ILE A 350 -2.55 -4.97 2.83
CA ILE A 350 -3.04 -3.65 2.44
C ILE A 350 -4.02 -3.08 3.49
N GLU A 351 -4.92 -3.91 4.03
CA GLU A 351 -5.84 -3.52 5.09
C GLU A 351 -5.10 -3.17 6.40
N ASN A 352 -4.26 -4.10 6.86
CA ASN A 352 -3.65 -4.02 8.19
C ASN A 352 -2.42 -3.13 8.26
N ARG A 353 -1.67 -3.02 7.15
CA ARG A 353 -0.38 -2.32 7.13
C ARG A 353 -0.44 -0.99 6.39
N LEU A 354 -1.42 -0.81 5.50
CA LEU A 354 -1.63 0.46 4.81
C LEU A 354 -2.84 1.19 5.39
N HIS A 355 -4.07 0.71 5.18
CA HIS A 355 -5.29 1.41 5.53
C HIS A 355 -5.37 1.74 7.02
N TRP A 356 -5.15 0.74 7.88
CA TRP A 356 -5.11 0.95 9.32
C TRP A 356 -4.03 1.96 9.75
N CYS A 357 -2.84 1.91 9.14
CA CYS A 357 -1.77 2.86 9.46
C CYS A 357 -2.12 4.30 9.06
N LEU A 358 -2.79 4.50 7.92
CA LEU A 358 -3.26 5.81 7.49
C LEU A 358 -4.28 6.39 8.48
N ASP A 359 -5.16 5.55 9.04
CA ASP A 359 -6.14 5.97 10.02
C ASP A 359 -5.51 6.25 11.38
N MET A 360 -4.73 5.33 11.90
CA MET A 360 -4.19 5.44 13.26
C MET A 360 -3.07 6.48 13.36
N THR A 361 -2.17 6.52 12.37
CA THR A 361 -1.01 7.43 12.42
C THR A 361 -1.35 8.81 11.89
N PHE A 362 -2.05 8.89 10.75
CA PHE A 362 -2.33 10.16 10.08
C PHE A 362 -3.77 10.64 10.28
N ASN A 363 -4.63 9.84 10.97
CA ASN A 363 -6.02 10.18 11.25
C ASN A 363 -6.83 10.50 9.97
N GLU A 364 -6.60 9.71 8.90
CA GLU A 364 -7.08 10.02 7.55
C GLU A 364 -8.61 10.11 7.49
N ASP A 365 -9.34 9.17 8.11
CA ASP A 365 -10.80 9.11 8.10
C ASP A 365 -11.50 10.26 8.83
N TYR A 366 -10.80 10.97 9.72
CA TYR A 366 -11.36 12.09 10.47
C TYR A 366 -11.05 13.45 9.83
N LYS A 367 -10.27 13.49 8.74
CA LYS A 367 -9.84 14.74 8.13
C LYS A 367 -10.94 15.40 7.31
N ARG A 368 -11.07 16.72 7.51
CA ARG A 368 -12.13 17.54 6.92
C ARG A 368 -11.65 18.43 5.75
N HIS A 369 -10.57 18.05 5.09
CA HIS A 369 -10.18 18.69 3.82
C HIS A 369 -11.23 18.31 2.76
N ARG A 370 -11.98 19.28 2.23
CA ARG A 370 -13.15 19.01 1.38
C ARG A 370 -13.22 19.90 0.15
N LYS A 371 -12.36 20.91 0.05
CA LYS A 371 -12.41 21.90 -1.04
C LYS A 371 -11.38 21.57 -2.12
N ASP A 372 -11.88 21.56 -3.34
CA ASP A 372 -11.05 21.43 -4.56
C ASP A 372 -10.10 20.23 -4.49
N HIS A 373 -8.85 20.37 -4.90
CA HIS A 373 -7.84 19.32 -4.87
C HIS A 373 -7.21 19.05 -3.49
N SER A 374 -7.58 19.83 -2.44
CA SER A 374 -6.91 19.71 -1.13
C SER A 374 -6.99 18.32 -0.51
N PRO A 375 -8.14 17.61 -0.52
CA PRO A 375 -8.21 16.26 0.06
C PRO A 375 -7.32 15.26 -0.68
N GLU A 376 -7.27 15.32 -2.01
CA GLU A 376 -6.46 14.44 -2.86
C GLU A 376 -4.97 14.69 -2.62
N ASN A 377 -4.54 15.96 -2.68
CA ASN A 377 -3.16 16.35 -2.43
C ASN A 377 -2.68 15.91 -1.03
N MET A 378 -3.52 16.09 0.00
CA MET A 378 -3.19 15.63 1.35
C MET A 378 -3.11 14.11 1.46
N THR A 379 -3.91 13.38 0.68
CA THR A 379 -3.85 11.92 0.61
C THR A 379 -2.51 11.45 0.06
N VAL A 380 -2.04 12.05 -1.03
CA VAL A 380 -0.71 11.76 -1.59
C VAL A 380 0.39 12.06 -0.56
N MET A 381 0.32 13.20 0.12
CA MET A 381 1.32 13.60 1.12
C MET A 381 1.41 12.63 2.30
N ARG A 382 0.27 12.09 2.78
CA ARG A 382 0.26 11.09 3.86
C ARG A 382 0.89 9.77 3.40
N ARG A 383 0.60 9.32 2.18
CA ARG A 383 1.19 8.09 1.63
C ARG A 383 2.68 8.24 1.39
N LEU A 384 3.11 9.41 0.92
CA LEU A 384 4.52 9.75 0.79
C LEU A 384 5.22 9.71 2.15
N ALA A 385 4.64 10.35 3.18
CA ALA A 385 5.17 10.33 4.53
C ALA A 385 5.24 8.89 5.10
N LEU A 386 4.21 8.06 4.85
CA LEU A 386 4.18 6.66 5.25
C LEU A 386 5.32 5.88 4.59
N ASN A 387 5.47 6.00 3.28
CA ASN A 387 6.54 5.34 2.54
C ASN A 387 7.91 5.74 3.09
N ILE A 388 8.17 7.03 3.24
CA ILE A 388 9.45 7.55 3.75
C ILE A 388 9.74 7.00 5.15
N LEU A 389 8.77 7.07 6.06
CA LEU A 389 8.94 6.53 7.41
C LEU A 389 9.19 5.02 7.42
N ARG A 390 8.58 4.26 6.51
CA ARG A 390 8.77 2.82 6.39
C ARG A 390 10.13 2.44 5.82
N GLN A 391 10.60 3.20 4.84
CA GLN A 391 11.88 2.95 4.18
C GLN A 391 13.09 3.44 5.00
N ALA A 392 12.90 4.38 5.92
CA ALA A 392 13.98 4.86 6.78
C ALA A 392 14.52 3.75 7.69
N GLU A 393 15.85 3.68 7.83
CA GLU A 393 16.52 2.73 8.69
C GLU A 393 16.17 2.99 10.17
N LYS A 394 15.74 1.94 10.86
CA LYS A 394 15.41 2.01 12.28
C LYS A 394 16.66 2.28 13.12
N PRO A 395 16.61 3.14 14.16
CA PRO A 395 17.73 3.30 15.09
C PRO A 395 18.11 1.99 15.81
N GLU A 396 19.41 1.72 15.91
CA GLU A 396 19.95 0.43 16.38
C GLU A 396 19.42 -0.03 17.75
N ASN A 397 19.24 0.88 18.69
CA ASN A 397 18.90 0.57 20.08
C ASN A 397 17.39 0.60 20.40
N LYS A 398 16.52 0.62 19.38
CA LYS A 398 15.07 0.67 19.59
C LYS A 398 14.44 -0.71 19.42
N LYS A 399 13.88 -1.27 20.52
CA LYS A 399 13.23 -2.60 20.53
C LYS A 399 11.91 -2.61 19.74
N GLN A 400 11.06 -1.61 19.97
CA GLN A 400 9.77 -1.50 19.32
C GLN A 400 9.84 -0.58 18.12
N ASP A 401 9.19 -0.95 17.02
CA ASP A 401 9.20 -0.25 15.76
C ASP A 401 7.75 -0.13 15.24
N SER A 402 7.12 0.99 15.54
CA SER A 402 5.81 1.35 15.00
C SER A 402 5.88 2.66 14.24
N LEU A 403 4.95 2.88 13.31
CA LEU A 403 4.92 4.10 12.51
C LEU A 403 4.82 5.36 13.40
N SER A 404 3.98 5.31 14.45
CA SER A 404 3.88 6.40 15.44
C SER A 404 5.21 6.67 16.17
N LYS A 405 6.00 5.64 16.48
CA LYS A 405 7.33 5.84 17.07
C LYS A 405 8.32 6.44 16.07
N ARG A 406 8.20 6.08 14.80
CA ARG A 406 9.03 6.65 13.74
C ARG A 406 8.79 8.16 13.56
N THR A 407 7.56 8.63 13.75
CA THR A 407 7.29 10.09 13.76
C THR A 407 7.93 10.79 14.96
N ILE A 408 7.93 10.16 16.14
CA ILE A 408 8.66 10.67 17.32
C ILE A 408 10.16 10.67 17.05
N TRP A 409 10.71 9.60 16.48
CA TRP A 409 12.15 9.55 16.16
C TRP A 409 12.55 10.59 15.12
N PHE A 410 11.72 10.85 14.12
CA PHE A 410 12.00 11.92 13.17
C PHE A 410 12.12 13.28 13.87
N ARG A 411 11.25 13.57 14.83
CA ARG A 411 11.27 14.81 15.62
C ARG A 411 12.44 14.88 16.58
N GLU A 412 12.75 13.80 17.29
CA GLU A 412 13.66 13.80 18.45
C GLU A 412 15.04 13.19 18.18
N ASN A 413 15.17 12.28 17.22
CA ASN A 413 16.41 11.58 16.94
C ASN A 413 17.09 12.11 15.69
N ARG A 414 18.20 12.85 15.88
CA ARG A 414 18.97 13.44 14.77
C ARG A 414 19.46 12.40 13.75
N GLN A 415 19.91 11.23 14.20
CA GLN A 415 20.42 10.19 13.32
C GLN A 415 19.29 9.62 12.45
N PHE A 416 18.14 9.32 13.05
CA PHE A 416 16.97 8.85 12.29
C PHE A 416 16.49 9.92 11.30
N ARG A 417 16.44 11.19 11.71
CA ARG A 417 16.10 12.30 10.82
C ARG A 417 17.03 12.36 9.61
N GLN A 418 18.33 12.15 9.80
CA GLN A 418 19.28 12.12 8.69
C GLN A 418 19.04 10.93 7.74
N THR A 419 18.65 9.75 8.24
CA THR A 419 18.28 8.64 7.35
C THR A 419 17.04 8.94 6.53
N VAL A 420 16.03 9.57 7.12
CA VAL A 420 14.83 10.04 6.42
C VAL A 420 15.18 11.05 5.34
N LEU A 421 15.98 12.07 5.65
CA LEU A 421 16.36 13.13 4.71
C LEU A 421 17.18 12.62 3.50
N ARG A 422 17.84 11.48 3.62
CA ARG A 422 18.52 10.86 2.47
C ARG A 422 17.57 10.18 1.48
N LEU A 423 16.33 9.99 1.84
CA LEU A 423 15.29 9.41 0.98
C LEU A 423 14.54 10.50 0.17
N LEU A 424 14.69 11.76 0.58
CA LEU A 424 14.08 12.94 -0.07
C LEU A 424 14.96 13.50 -1.18
#